data_824da887047e2518748d45612f723ed1
#
_entry.id   824da887047e2518748d45612f723ed1
#
_cell.length_a   1.000
_cell.length_b   1.000
_cell.length_c   1.000
_cell.angle_alpha   90.00
_cell.angle_beta   90.00
_cell.angle_gamma   90.00
#
_symmetry.space_group_name_H-M   'P 1'
#
loop_
_entity.id
_entity.type
_entity.pdbx_description
1 polymer ?
#
loop_
_entity_poly.entity_id
_entity_poly.type
_entity_poly.pdbx_seq_one_letter_code
_entity_poly.pdbx_strand_id
1 'polypeptide(L)'
;FHRYQIGGQLDAIHNPVVQLKSGGYLVMNQTEALVAIAVNSGRATRERNIEETALKTNLEAADEVARQLRLRDMAGLVVIDFIDMDESRNQHAVERRMKEAMKNDRARIQLGRISHFGLMELSRQRLRPSVFEASTQVCSQCSGSGRVRSTDSTALHVLRAIEEEGIKQKSNEIAVFVPSEVGFYILNKKRDALAAIEQRYGFRVLLEADESLIPPDMRIERMIPKPASEKLDLAAPITAAPTYDDDEDEVSEERDDERRSKRSRRRRRRGGDKRTA
;
A
#
# COMPACT_ATOMS: atom_id res chain seq x y z
N PHE A 1 26.32 -15.70 25.92
CA PHE A 1 25.03 -15.42 25.32
C PHE A 1 23.86 -16.11 26.05
N HIS A 2 23.90 -17.42 26.32
CA HIS A 2 22.80 -18.16 26.98
C HIS A 2 22.39 -17.60 28.34
N ARG A 3 23.37 -17.20 29.19
CA ARG A 3 23.12 -16.67 30.54
C ARG A 3 22.27 -15.42 30.55
N TYR A 4 22.29 -14.62 29.48
CA TYR A 4 21.55 -13.36 29.37
C TYR A 4 20.42 -13.43 28.33
N GLN A 5 20.08 -14.62 27.83
CA GLN A 5 19.03 -14.86 26.82
C GLN A 5 19.17 -13.96 25.57
N ILE A 6 20.40 -13.64 25.19
CA ILE A 6 20.69 -12.76 24.05
C ILE A 6 20.24 -13.39 22.73
N GLY A 7 20.28 -14.73 22.61
CA GLY A 7 19.81 -15.44 21.41
C GLY A 7 18.38 -15.09 21.06
N GLY A 8 17.44 -15.17 22.00
CA GLY A 8 16.04 -14.81 21.77
C GLY A 8 15.84 -13.32 21.41
N GLN A 9 16.70 -12.43 21.92
CA GLN A 9 16.65 -11.02 21.52
C GLN A 9 17.15 -10.78 20.09
N LEU A 10 18.15 -11.55 19.65
CA LEU A 10 18.66 -11.52 18.27
C LEU A 10 17.60 -12.05 17.30
N ASP A 11 16.93 -13.15 17.63
CA ASP A 11 15.85 -13.69 16.80
C ASP A 11 14.67 -12.70 16.69
N ALA A 12 14.37 -11.99 17.78
CA ALA A 12 13.30 -10.98 17.82
C ALA A 12 13.58 -9.75 16.92
N ILE A 13 14.84 -9.51 16.51
CA ILE A 13 15.18 -8.41 15.59
C ILE A 13 14.49 -8.58 14.23
N HIS A 14 14.26 -9.81 13.79
CA HIS A 14 13.60 -10.10 12.51
C HIS A 14 12.06 -9.98 12.57
N ASN A 15 11.50 -9.96 13.77
CA ASN A 15 10.05 -9.83 13.92
C ASN A 15 9.62 -8.38 13.70
N PRO A 16 8.71 -8.07 12.76
CA PRO A 16 8.19 -6.72 12.57
C PRO A 16 7.37 -6.22 13.76
N VAL A 17 6.81 -7.12 14.58
CA VAL A 17 5.98 -6.79 15.74
C VAL A 17 6.83 -6.75 17.02
N VAL A 18 6.76 -5.63 17.73
CA VAL A 18 7.46 -5.42 19.02
C VAL A 18 6.43 -5.12 20.11
N GLN A 19 6.39 -5.97 21.13
CA GLN A 19 5.45 -5.79 22.24
C GLN A 19 5.92 -4.70 23.22
N LEU A 20 4.98 -3.89 23.67
CA LEU A 20 5.17 -2.90 24.73
C LEU A 20 4.72 -3.45 26.09
N LYS A 21 5.30 -2.93 27.17
CA LYS A 21 5.00 -3.37 28.56
C LYS A 21 3.56 -3.04 28.95
N SER A 22 3.00 -1.97 28.41
CA SER A 22 1.58 -1.56 28.62
C SER A 22 0.57 -2.53 28.02
N GLY A 23 1.00 -3.45 27.15
CA GLY A 23 0.14 -4.37 26.39
C GLY A 23 -0.19 -3.86 24.98
N GLY A 24 0.31 -2.69 24.59
CA GLY A 24 0.37 -2.22 23.21
C GLY A 24 1.47 -2.91 22.42
N TYR A 25 1.61 -2.58 21.17
CA TYR A 25 2.67 -3.09 20.31
C TYR A 25 3.00 -2.12 19.16
N LEU A 26 4.23 -2.23 18.66
CA LEU A 26 4.70 -1.55 17.46
C LEU A 26 4.68 -2.53 16.30
N VAL A 27 4.38 -2.03 15.10
CA VAL A 27 4.62 -2.75 13.84
C VAL A 27 5.61 -1.92 13.05
N MET A 28 6.76 -2.51 12.73
CA MET A 28 7.87 -1.84 12.04
C MET A 28 8.11 -2.50 10.70
N ASN A 29 7.88 -1.80 9.61
CA ASN A 29 8.11 -2.30 8.26
C ASN A 29 9.09 -1.40 7.51
N GLN A 30 10.11 -2.01 6.93
CA GLN A 30 11.02 -1.33 6.02
C GLN A 30 10.49 -1.48 4.60
N THR A 31 10.25 -0.36 3.94
CA THR A 31 9.90 -0.31 2.51
C THR A 31 11.12 0.13 1.71
N GLU A 32 11.00 0.17 0.40
CA GLU A 32 12.06 0.68 -0.48
C GLU A 32 12.42 2.14 -0.18
N ALA A 33 11.45 2.96 0.17
CA ALA A 33 11.61 4.41 0.34
C ALA A 33 11.80 4.85 1.79
N LEU A 34 11.18 4.19 2.75
CA LEU A 34 11.12 4.62 4.15
C LEU A 34 10.86 3.46 5.12
N VAL A 35 11.06 3.73 6.40
CA VAL A 35 10.63 2.84 7.49
C VAL A 35 9.29 3.35 8.02
N ALA A 36 8.26 2.53 7.95
CA ALA A 36 6.96 2.80 8.53
C ALA A 36 6.82 2.10 9.88
N ILE A 37 6.37 2.85 10.90
CA ILE A 37 6.17 2.35 12.26
C ILE A 37 4.76 2.73 12.69
N ALA A 38 3.92 1.74 13.00
CA ALA A 38 2.59 1.96 13.55
C ALA A 38 2.55 1.60 15.04
N VAL A 39 1.94 2.45 15.84
CA VAL A 39 1.72 2.23 17.28
C VAL A 39 0.30 1.76 17.50
N ASN A 40 0.14 0.62 18.17
CA ASN A 40 -1.16 0.03 18.48
C ASN A 40 -1.34 -0.11 19.98
N SER A 41 -2.51 0.28 20.51
CA SER A 41 -2.84 0.16 21.93
C SER A 41 -3.07 -1.28 22.40
N GLY A 42 -3.40 -2.20 21.48
CA GLY A 42 -3.60 -3.61 21.78
C GLY A 42 -4.61 -3.82 22.91
N ARG A 43 -4.17 -4.50 23.99
CA ARG A 43 -4.97 -4.79 25.18
C ARG A 43 -4.94 -3.67 26.24
N ALA A 44 -4.24 -2.58 25.99
CA ALA A 44 -4.12 -1.46 26.93
C ALA A 44 -5.43 -0.66 27.10
N THR A 45 -6.48 -0.97 26.33
CA THR A 45 -7.80 -0.30 26.32
C THR A 45 -8.61 -0.47 27.62
N ARG A 46 -8.03 -1.02 28.68
CA ARG A 46 -8.71 -1.24 29.98
C ARG A 46 -8.83 0.02 30.86
N GLU A 47 -8.14 1.09 30.51
CA GLU A 47 -8.21 2.34 31.27
C GLU A 47 -9.50 3.10 30.92
N ARG A 48 -10.06 3.84 31.89
CA ARG A 48 -11.33 4.56 31.73
C ARG A 48 -11.23 5.77 30.81
N ASN A 49 -10.03 6.24 30.53
CA ASN A 49 -9.76 7.40 29.68
C ASN A 49 -8.93 6.98 28.47
N ILE A 50 -9.52 7.09 27.27
CA ILE A 50 -8.88 6.75 26.00
C ILE A 50 -7.63 7.61 25.75
N GLU A 51 -7.73 8.91 26.06
CA GLU A 51 -6.63 9.88 25.88
C GLU A 51 -5.42 9.55 26.78
N GLU A 52 -5.64 9.17 28.02
CA GLU A 52 -4.56 8.79 28.95
C GLU A 52 -3.89 7.48 28.53
N THR A 53 -4.67 6.52 28.02
CA THR A 53 -4.16 5.28 27.46
C THR A 53 -3.29 5.57 26.22
N ALA A 54 -3.75 6.45 25.32
CA ALA A 54 -3.03 6.87 24.14
C ALA A 54 -1.69 7.52 24.50
N LEU A 55 -1.71 8.49 25.42
CA LEU A 55 -0.50 9.17 25.91
C LEU A 55 0.52 8.18 26.48
N LYS A 56 0.07 7.31 27.39
CA LYS A 56 0.96 6.33 28.05
C LYS A 56 1.58 5.36 27.04
N THR A 57 0.77 4.83 26.12
CA THR A 57 1.25 3.93 25.08
C THR A 57 2.21 4.64 24.14
N ASN A 58 1.91 5.87 23.72
CA ASN A 58 2.76 6.67 22.86
C ASN A 58 4.11 7.06 23.50
N LEU A 59 4.12 7.36 24.79
CA LEU A 59 5.36 7.62 25.53
C LEU A 59 6.25 6.39 25.60
N GLU A 60 5.67 5.23 25.86
CA GLU A 60 6.41 3.96 25.86
C GLU A 60 6.88 3.60 24.44
N ALA A 61 6.03 3.82 23.44
CA ALA A 61 6.36 3.64 22.03
C ALA A 61 7.56 4.50 21.61
N ALA A 62 7.61 5.75 22.03
CA ALA A 62 8.74 6.64 21.73
C ALA A 62 10.08 6.08 22.24
N ASP A 63 10.12 5.55 23.46
CA ASP A 63 11.32 4.92 24.01
C ASP A 63 11.71 3.67 23.22
N GLU A 64 10.73 2.83 22.93
CA GLU A 64 10.96 1.55 22.25
C GLU A 64 11.35 1.76 20.78
N VAL A 65 10.73 2.70 20.06
CA VAL A 65 11.13 3.07 18.69
C VAL A 65 12.58 3.51 18.66
N ALA A 66 12.99 4.41 19.57
CA ALA A 66 14.38 4.85 19.66
C ALA A 66 15.35 3.67 19.92
N ARG A 67 14.96 2.73 20.76
CA ARG A 67 15.74 1.51 21.04
C ARG A 67 15.83 0.62 19.80
N GLN A 68 14.72 0.39 19.11
CA GLN A 68 14.65 -0.48 17.94
C GLN A 68 15.41 0.08 16.74
N LEU A 69 15.35 1.40 16.50
CA LEU A 69 16.11 2.03 15.43
C LEU A 69 17.62 1.82 15.61
N ARG A 70 18.13 1.92 16.86
CA ARG A 70 19.53 1.63 17.16
C ARG A 70 19.86 0.14 17.06
N LEU A 71 18.97 -0.73 17.57
CA LEU A 71 19.20 -2.18 17.62
C LEU A 71 19.24 -2.79 16.22
N ARG A 72 18.34 -2.34 15.34
CA ARG A 72 18.20 -2.84 13.96
C ARG A 72 19.02 -2.04 12.94
N ASP A 73 19.71 -0.97 13.37
CA ASP A 73 20.40 -0.02 12.49
C ASP A 73 19.53 0.54 11.35
N MET A 74 18.24 0.75 11.63
CA MET A 74 17.33 1.35 10.66
C MET A 74 17.68 2.82 10.47
N ALA A 75 17.77 3.26 9.20
CA ALA A 75 18.19 4.60 8.83
C ALA A 75 17.39 5.12 7.62
N GLY A 76 17.58 6.39 7.29
CA GLY A 76 16.82 7.09 6.26
C GLY A 76 15.60 7.78 6.85
N LEU A 77 14.55 7.92 6.04
CA LEU A 77 13.28 8.50 6.47
C LEU A 77 12.48 7.46 7.26
N VAL A 78 12.01 7.84 8.43
CA VAL A 78 11.16 7.04 9.30
C VAL A 78 9.88 7.82 9.57
N VAL A 79 8.74 7.18 9.35
CA VAL A 79 7.42 7.73 9.65
C VAL A 79 6.79 6.88 10.76
N ILE A 80 6.37 7.55 11.81
CA ILE A 80 5.76 6.93 12.99
C ILE A 80 4.31 7.38 13.06
N ASP A 81 3.39 6.43 13.07
CA ASP A 81 1.97 6.63 13.25
C ASP A 81 1.65 6.39 14.73
N PHE A 82 1.51 7.48 15.49
CA PHE A 82 1.15 7.45 16.90
C PHE A 82 -0.36 7.32 17.05
N ILE A 83 -0.79 6.76 18.19
CA ILE A 83 -2.20 6.75 18.53
C ILE A 83 -2.68 8.20 18.66
N ASP A 84 -3.83 8.50 18.05
CA ASP A 84 -4.40 9.85 18.05
C ASP A 84 -4.54 10.42 19.46
N MET A 85 -4.18 11.69 19.61
CA MET A 85 -4.26 12.46 20.82
C MET A 85 -4.92 13.82 20.52
N ASP A 86 -6.01 14.10 21.23
CA ASP A 86 -6.77 15.35 21.05
C ASP A 86 -6.05 16.55 21.69
N GLU A 87 -5.35 16.32 22.80
CA GLU A 87 -4.68 17.38 23.53
C GLU A 87 -3.27 17.66 22.97
N SER A 88 -3.01 18.89 22.49
CA SER A 88 -1.68 19.32 22.04
C SER A 88 -0.59 19.18 23.10
N ARG A 89 -0.95 19.29 24.39
CA ARG A 89 -0.04 19.07 25.53
C ARG A 89 0.52 17.65 25.52
N ASN A 90 -0.32 16.65 25.20
CA ASN A 90 0.06 15.24 25.12
C ASN A 90 0.96 14.98 23.92
N GLN A 91 0.65 15.58 22.76
CA GLN A 91 1.52 15.53 21.57
C GLN A 91 2.91 16.08 21.89
N HIS A 92 3.01 17.23 22.52
CA HIS A 92 4.29 17.82 22.92
C HIS A 92 5.06 16.97 23.94
N ALA A 93 4.35 16.24 24.82
CA ALA A 93 4.99 15.31 25.75
C ALA A 93 5.64 14.13 25.03
N VAL A 94 4.97 13.57 24.03
CA VAL A 94 5.51 12.48 23.18
C VAL A 94 6.69 12.97 22.34
N GLU A 95 6.60 14.15 21.70
CA GLU A 95 7.72 14.78 20.96
C GLU A 95 8.95 14.94 21.85
N ARG A 96 8.77 15.46 23.05
CA ARG A 96 9.86 15.63 24.02
C ARG A 96 10.47 14.28 24.40
N ARG A 97 9.63 13.29 24.68
CA ARG A 97 10.10 11.95 25.02
C ARG A 97 10.90 11.31 23.91
N MET A 98 10.42 11.40 22.66
CA MET A 98 11.15 10.93 21.50
C MET A 98 12.52 11.60 21.38
N LYS A 99 12.57 12.94 21.53
CA LYS A 99 13.82 13.69 21.50
C LYS A 99 14.80 13.26 22.61
N GLU A 100 14.30 12.97 23.80
CA GLU A 100 15.12 12.47 24.91
C GLU A 100 15.62 11.05 24.64
N ALA A 101 14.78 10.15 24.15
CA ALA A 101 15.15 8.77 23.83
C ALA A 101 16.21 8.69 22.72
N MET A 102 16.22 9.64 21.80
CA MET A 102 17.19 9.73 20.71
C MET A 102 18.54 10.37 21.08
N LYS A 103 18.67 11.01 22.24
CA LYS A 103 19.94 11.66 22.66
C LYS A 103 21.13 10.70 22.72
N ASN A 104 20.88 9.44 22.99
CA ASN A 104 21.94 8.41 23.11
C ASN A 104 22.30 7.75 21.77
N ASP A 105 21.74 8.21 20.66
CA ASP A 105 22.07 7.71 19.35
C ASP A 105 23.33 8.42 18.81
N ARG A 106 24.23 7.63 18.22
CA ARG A 106 25.45 8.13 17.57
C ARG A 106 25.17 8.73 16.19
N ALA A 107 24.06 8.36 15.58
CA ALA A 107 23.65 8.87 14.27
C ALA A 107 23.13 10.29 14.39
N ARG A 108 23.35 11.11 13.35
CA ARG A 108 22.71 12.42 13.24
C ARG A 108 21.22 12.23 12.95
N ILE A 109 20.37 12.85 13.75
CA ILE A 109 18.91 12.72 13.66
C ILE A 109 18.29 14.10 13.51
N GLN A 110 17.33 14.19 12.59
CA GLN A 110 16.40 15.31 12.47
C GLN A 110 15.01 14.79 12.84
N LEU A 111 14.33 15.48 13.75
CA LEU A 111 13.03 15.09 14.28
C LEU A 111 12.00 16.15 13.93
N GLY A 112 10.90 15.74 13.27
CA GLY A 112 9.75 16.56 12.99
C GLY A 112 8.82 16.70 14.22
N ARG A 113 7.71 17.40 14.04
CA ARG A 113 6.60 17.45 14.99
C ARG A 113 5.53 16.44 14.63
N ILE A 114 4.66 16.13 15.57
CA ILE A 114 3.46 15.33 15.28
C ILE A 114 2.51 16.18 14.41
N SER A 115 2.13 15.67 13.26
CA SER A 115 1.19 16.31 12.35
C SER A 115 -0.24 16.21 12.86
N HIS A 116 -1.19 16.91 12.20
CA HIS A 116 -2.63 16.80 12.48
C HIS A 116 -3.19 15.38 12.25
N PHE A 117 -2.44 14.53 11.57
CA PHE A 117 -2.81 13.14 11.29
C PHE A 117 -2.16 12.14 12.25
N GLY A 118 -1.59 12.59 13.37
CA GLY A 118 -0.90 11.71 14.32
C GLY A 118 0.49 11.24 13.87
N LEU A 119 0.96 11.65 12.68
CA LEU A 119 2.22 11.19 12.11
C LEU A 119 3.40 12.03 12.57
N MET A 120 4.48 11.36 12.97
CA MET A 120 5.78 12.00 13.21
C MET A 120 6.79 11.46 12.21
N GLU A 121 7.47 12.38 11.53
CA GLU A 121 8.58 12.07 10.65
C GLU A 121 9.91 12.33 11.31
N LEU A 122 10.89 11.47 11.07
CA LEU A 122 12.26 11.67 11.46
C LEU A 122 13.22 11.18 10.37
N SER A 123 14.38 11.81 10.27
CA SER A 123 15.46 11.37 9.41
C SER A 123 16.64 10.94 10.27
N ARG A 124 17.14 9.73 10.06
CA ARG A 124 18.28 9.16 10.76
C ARG A 124 19.40 8.85 9.78
N GLN A 125 20.59 9.37 10.05
CA GLN A 125 21.76 9.12 9.23
C GLN A 125 22.09 7.63 9.17
N ARG A 126 22.35 7.11 7.98
CA ARG A 126 22.84 5.74 7.78
C ARG A 126 24.30 5.64 8.16
N LEU A 127 24.62 4.81 9.14
CA LEU A 127 25.99 4.54 9.57
C LEU A 127 26.53 3.25 8.92
N ARG A 128 25.67 2.26 8.74
CA ARG A 128 25.96 0.96 8.14
C ARG A 128 24.66 0.36 7.55
N PRO A 129 24.73 -0.72 6.75
CA PRO A 129 23.54 -1.44 6.34
C PRO A 129 22.72 -1.89 7.54
N SER A 130 21.39 -1.88 7.43
CA SER A 130 20.50 -2.35 8.50
C SER A 130 20.72 -3.86 8.72
N VAL A 131 20.39 -4.33 9.92
CA VAL A 131 20.46 -5.78 10.23
C VAL A 131 19.57 -6.56 9.26
N PHE A 132 18.43 -6.01 8.90
CA PHE A 132 17.51 -6.62 7.95
C PHE A 132 18.13 -6.75 6.55
N GLU A 133 18.72 -5.67 6.01
CA GLU A 133 19.40 -5.70 4.70
C GLU A 133 20.56 -6.71 4.66
N ALA A 134 21.31 -6.82 5.76
CA ALA A 134 22.45 -7.71 5.84
C ALA A 134 22.12 -9.20 6.03
N SER A 135 20.91 -9.51 6.52
CA SER A 135 20.54 -10.88 6.93
C SER A 135 19.35 -11.47 6.19
N THR A 136 18.74 -10.73 5.24
CA THR A 136 17.59 -11.20 4.47
C THR A 136 17.84 -11.07 2.97
N GLN A 137 17.06 -11.82 2.20
CA GLN A 137 17.01 -11.73 0.73
C GLN A 137 15.61 -11.33 0.30
N VAL A 138 15.52 -10.65 -0.84
CA VAL A 138 14.23 -10.33 -1.43
C VAL A 138 13.52 -11.63 -1.81
N CYS A 139 12.28 -11.79 -1.39
CA CYS A 139 11.48 -12.97 -1.70
C CYS A 139 11.23 -13.04 -3.21
N SER A 140 11.63 -14.17 -3.85
CA SER A 140 11.44 -14.37 -5.29
C SER A 140 9.97 -14.38 -5.70
N GLN A 141 9.07 -14.83 -4.82
CA GLN A 141 7.64 -14.92 -5.14
C GLN A 141 6.91 -13.58 -5.17
N CYS A 142 7.22 -12.67 -4.23
CA CYS A 142 6.51 -11.40 -4.15
C CYS A 142 7.39 -10.18 -4.44
N SER A 143 8.68 -10.38 -4.75
CA SER A 143 9.66 -9.32 -5.02
C SER A 143 9.66 -8.20 -3.96
N GLY A 144 9.39 -8.59 -2.70
CA GLY A 144 9.35 -7.67 -1.57
C GLY A 144 7.97 -7.04 -1.29
N SER A 145 6.95 -7.27 -2.13
CA SER A 145 5.61 -6.67 -1.95
C SER A 145 4.79 -7.29 -0.81
N GLY A 146 5.18 -8.48 -0.33
CA GLY A 146 4.44 -9.24 0.70
C GLY A 146 3.13 -9.84 0.21
N ARG A 147 2.77 -9.68 -1.07
CA ARG A 147 1.55 -10.20 -1.69
C ARG A 147 1.83 -10.73 -3.08
N VAL A 148 1.14 -11.79 -3.44
CA VAL A 148 1.11 -12.34 -4.81
C VAL A 148 -0.32 -12.26 -5.34
N ARG A 149 -0.45 -12.21 -6.65
CA ARG A 149 -1.75 -12.18 -7.31
C ARG A 149 -2.49 -13.50 -7.09
N SER A 150 -3.79 -13.45 -6.79
CA SER A 150 -4.58 -14.67 -6.61
C SER A 150 -4.67 -15.49 -7.91
N THR A 151 -4.82 -16.82 -7.78
CA THR A 151 -4.95 -17.75 -8.91
C THR A 151 -6.09 -17.35 -9.84
N ASP A 152 -7.26 -16.94 -9.30
CA ASP A 152 -8.39 -16.46 -10.10
C ASP A 152 -8.06 -15.20 -10.90
N SER A 153 -7.46 -14.22 -10.27
CA SER A 153 -7.05 -12.96 -10.93
C SER A 153 -5.97 -13.20 -11.99
N THR A 154 -5.04 -14.14 -11.74
CA THR A 154 -4.01 -14.53 -12.70
C THR A 154 -4.63 -15.27 -13.88
N ALA A 155 -5.59 -16.18 -13.64
CA ALA A 155 -6.29 -16.88 -14.70
C ALA A 155 -7.03 -15.92 -15.65
N LEU A 156 -7.68 -14.88 -15.11
CA LEU A 156 -8.30 -13.85 -15.94
C LEU A 156 -7.29 -13.07 -16.76
N HIS A 157 -6.11 -12.79 -16.18
CA HIS A 157 -5.01 -12.13 -16.90
C HIS A 157 -4.52 -13.00 -18.07
N VAL A 158 -4.33 -14.30 -17.84
CA VAL A 158 -3.93 -15.27 -18.86
C VAL A 158 -4.97 -15.34 -19.98
N LEU A 159 -6.26 -15.46 -19.66
CA LEU A 159 -7.32 -15.50 -20.66
C LEU A 159 -7.37 -14.24 -21.54
N ARG A 160 -7.17 -13.07 -20.96
CA ARG A 160 -7.07 -11.81 -21.72
C ARG A 160 -5.87 -11.81 -22.66
N ALA A 161 -4.71 -12.27 -22.21
CA ALA A 161 -3.54 -12.36 -23.05
C ALA A 161 -3.71 -13.37 -24.20
N ILE A 162 -4.40 -14.49 -23.96
CA ILE A 162 -4.80 -15.44 -25.01
C ILE A 162 -5.74 -14.77 -26.02
N GLU A 163 -6.72 -14.01 -25.54
CA GLU A 163 -7.65 -13.26 -26.40
C GLU A 163 -6.91 -12.20 -27.24
N GLU A 164 -5.95 -11.48 -26.67
CA GLU A 164 -5.10 -10.54 -27.42
C GLU A 164 -4.28 -11.22 -28.53
N GLU A 165 -3.74 -12.43 -28.29
CA GLU A 165 -3.08 -13.21 -29.33
C GLU A 165 -4.06 -13.69 -30.41
N GLY A 166 -5.29 -14.06 -30.01
CA GLY A 166 -6.37 -14.39 -30.93
C GLY A 166 -6.72 -13.24 -31.88
N ILE A 167 -6.83 -12.01 -31.33
CA ILE A 167 -7.08 -10.79 -32.12
C ILE A 167 -5.96 -10.55 -33.16
N LYS A 168 -4.71 -10.80 -32.79
CA LYS A 168 -3.56 -10.61 -33.70
C LYS A 168 -3.55 -11.58 -34.88
N GLN A 169 -4.27 -12.68 -34.81
CA GLN A 169 -4.44 -13.72 -35.86
C GLN A 169 -3.11 -14.14 -36.52
N LYS A 170 -2.07 -14.31 -35.72
CA LYS A 170 -0.72 -14.65 -36.22
C LYS A 170 -0.45 -16.17 -36.23
N SER A 171 -1.22 -16.94 -35.45
CA SER A 171 -0.98 -18.36 -35.26
C SER A 171 -2.29 -19.14 -35.21
N ASN A 172 -2.27 -20.40 -35.70
CA ASN A 172 -3.36 -21.36 -35.58
C ASN A 172 -3.27 -22.15 -34.28
N GLU A 173 -2.08 -22.16 -33.64
CA GLU A 173 -1.86 -22.84 -32.38
C GLU A 173 -0.84 -22.05 -31.56
N ILE A 174 -1.13 -21.87 -30.27
CA ILE A 174 -0.25 -21.25 -29.29
C ILE A 174 -0.07 -22.16 -28.08
N ALA A 175 1.14 -22.20 -27.52
CA ALA A 175 1.43 -22.77 -26.22
C ALA A 175 1.52 -21.67 -25.17
N VAL A 176 0.82 -21.80 -24.06
CA VAL A 176 0.79 -20.84 -22.97
C VAL A 176 1.32 -21.54 -21.72
N PHE A 177 2.49 -21.12 -21.28
CA PHE A 177 3.16 -21.63 -20.10
C PHE A 177 2.69 -20.81 -18.88
N VAL A 178 2.18 -21.51 -17.86
CA VAL A 178 1.66 -20.90 -16.65
C VAL A 178 1.99 -21.78 -15.43
N PRO A 179 2.00 -21.23 -14.20
CA PRO A 179 2.08 -22.04 -13.01
C PRO A 179 0.96 -23.12 -12.98
N SER A 180 1.28 -24.33 -12.51
CA SER A 180 0.36 -25.47 -12.52
C SER A 180 -1.01 -25.15 -11.92
N GLU A 181 -1.05 -24.43 -10.79
CA GLU A 181 -2.31 -24.06 -10.13
C GLU A 181 -3.21 -23.19 -11.01
N VAL A 182 -2.61 -22.27 -11.77
CA VAL A 182 -3.34 -21.39 -12.69
C VAL A 182 -3.86 -22.19 -13.88
N GLY A 183 -3.03 -23.07 -14.44
CA GLY A 183 -3.42 -23.97 -15.53
C GLY A 183 -4.60 -24.86 -15.14
N PHE A 184 -4.53 -25.54 -14.00
CA PHE A 184 -5.64 -26.35 -13.48
C PHE A 184 -6.89 -25.53 -13.19
N TYR A 185 -6.74 -24.32 -12.69
CA TYR A 185 -7.88 -23.44 -12.46
C TYR A 185 -8.57 -23.07 -13.77
N ILE A 186 -7.84 -22.72 -14.82
CA ILE A 186 -8.40 -22.38 -16.14
C ILE A 186 -9.14 -23.59 -16.71
N LEU A 187 -8.50 -24.77 -16.73
CA LEU A 187 -9.07 -25.98 -17.29
C LEU A 187 -10.31 -26.50 -16.53
N ASN A 188 -10.40 -26.29 -15.24
CA ASN A 188 -11.51 -26.79 -14.42
C ASN A 188 -12.61 -25.75 -14.18
N LYS A 189 -12.28 -24.49 -14.04
CA LYS A 189 -13.23 -23.42 -13.65
C LYS A 189 -13.55 -22.42 -14.78
N LYS A 190 -12.66 -22.29 -15.77
CA LYS A 190 -12.80 -21.35 -16.88
C LYS A 190 -12.75 -22.02 -18.24
N ARG A 191 -12.98 -23.31 -18.30
CA ARG A 191 -12.95 -24.09 -19.55
C ARG A 191 -13.85 -23.53 -20.66
N ASP A 192 -15.06 -23.12 -20.30
CA ASP A 192 -16.02 -22.59 -21.28
C ASP A 192 -15.52 -21.22 -21.83
N ALA A 193 -14.90 -20.40 -21.02
CA ALA A 193 -14.32 -19.15 -21.45
C ALA A 193 -13.13 -19.36 -22.41
N LEU A 194 -12.27 -20.35 -22.12
CA LEU A 194 -11.17 -20.72 -23.00
C LEU A 194 -11.69 -21.22 -24.33
N ALA A 195 -12.65 -22.15 -24.31
CA ALA A 195 -13.26 -22.70 -25.54
C ALA A 195 -13.97 -21.62 -26.38
N ALA A 196 -14.63 -20.66 -25.74
CA ALA A 196 -15.25 -19.52 -26.44
C ALA A 196 -14.23 -18.65 -27.14
N ILE A 197 -13.04 -18.42 -26.54
CA ILE A 197 -11.94 -17.67 -27.16
C ILE A 197 -11.37 -18.45 -28.36
N GLU A 198 -11.10 -19.75 -28.19
CA GLU A 198 -10.59 -20.60 -29.27
C GLU A 198 -11.56 -20.62 -30.49
N GLN A 199 -12.86 -20.79 -30.23
CA GLN A 199 -13.87 -20.79 -31.25
C GLN A 199 -14.02 -19.42 -31.95
N ARG A 200 -14.02 -18.34 -31.17
CA ARG A 200 -14.17 -16.94 -31.70
C ARG A 200 -13.06 -16.56 -32.64
N TYR A 201 -11.82 -16.91 -32.34
CA TYR A 201 -10.64 -16.47 -33.10
C TYR A 201 -10.08 -17.56 -34.01
N GLY A 202 -10.63 -18.77 -33.98
CA GLY A 202 -10.26 -19.88 -34.85
C GLY A 202 -8.81 -20.33 -34.67
N PHE A 203 -8.37 -20.53 -33.42
CA PHE A 203 -7.05 -21.04 -33.07
C PHE A 203 -7.11 -21.97 -31.88
N ARG A 204 -6.06 -22.73 -31.63
CA ARG A 204 -5.97 -23.71 -30.55
C ARG A 204 -5.00 -23.24 -29.48
N VAL A 205 -5.34 -23.47 -28.22
CA VAL A 205 -4.52 -23.11 -27.04
C VAL A 205 -4.08 -24.38 -26.31
N LEU A 206 -2.77 -24.56 -26.18
CA LEU A 206 -2.15 -25.56 -25.33
C LEU A 206 -1.72 -24.88 -24.04
N LEU A 207 -2.24 -25.35 -22.90
CA LEU A 207 -1.81 -24.90 -21.58
C LEU A 207 -0.77 -25.86 -21.03
N GLU A 208 0.43 -25.37 -20.79
CA GLU A 208 1.55 -26.11 -20.24
C GLU A 208 1.95 -25.58 -18.88
N ALA A 209 2.30 -26.50 -17.97
CA ALA A 209 2.74 -26.15 -16.62
C ALA A 209 4.22 -25.77 -16.63
N ASP A 210 4.56 -24.61 -16.05
CA ASP A 210 5.93 -24.20 -15.82
C ASP A 210 6.07 -23.68 -14.38
N GLU A 211 6.67 -24.50 -13.53
CA GLU A 211 6.88 -24.21 -12.10
C GLU A 211 7.92 -23.12 -11.84
N SER A 212 8.66 -22.71 -12.86
CA SER A 212 9.62 -21.60 -12.73
C SER A 212 8.94 -20.24 -12.80
N LEU A 213 7.70 -20.17 -13.29
CA LEU A 213 6.90 -18.97 -13.39
C LEU A 213 6.18 -18.68 -12.08
N ILE A 214 6.18 -17.40 -11.71
CA ILE A 214 5.51 -16.90 -10.51
C ILE A 214 4.32 -16.03 -10.92
N PRO A 215 3.11 -16.25 -10.36
CA PRO A 215 1.97 -15.41 -10.69
C PRO A 215 2.29 -13.90 -10.49
N PRO A 216 1.99 -13.02 -11.45
CA PRO A 216 1.16 -13.22 -12.66
C PRO A 216 1.91 -13.58 -13.94
N ASP A 217 3.17 -13.98 -13.86
CA ASP A 217 3.99 -14.22 -15.03
C ASP A 217 3.46 -15.39 -15.85
N MET A 218 3.57 -15.25 -17.18
CA MET A 218 3.22 -16.26 -18.18
C MET A 218 4.11 -16.10 -19.39
N ARG A 219 4.24 -17.16 -20.17
CA ARG A 219 4.96 -17.17 -21.43
C ARG A 219 4.08 -17.72 -22.53
N ILE A 220 4.00 -17.04 -23.67
CA ILE A 220 3.20 -17.45 -24.83
C ILE A 220 4.15 -17.72 -25.99
N GLU A 221 4.06 -18.91 -26.55
CA GLU A 221 4.81 -19.33 -27.74
C GLU A 221 3.86 -19.64 -28.87
N ARG A 222 4.20 -19.20 -30.10
CA ARG A 222 3.43 -19.45 -31.30
C ARG A 222 3.97 -20.71 -31.96
N MET A 223 3.14 -21.75 -32.00
CA MET A 223 3.54 -23.07 -32.53
C MET A 223 3.33 -23.16 -34.04
N ILE A 224 2.15 -22.85 -34.54
CA ILE A 224 1.78 -22.98 -35.94
C ILE A 224 1.36 -21.61 -36.47
N PRO A 225 2.10 -21.01 -37.44
CA PRO A 225 1.73 -19.72 -38.02
C PRO A 225 0.42 -19.81 -38.81
N LYS A 226 -0.41 -18.79 -38.74
CA LYS A 226 -1.66 -18.69 -39.50
C LYS A 226 -1.39 -18.08 -40.90
N PRO A 227 -1.72 -18.77 -42.00
CA PRO A 227 -1.53 -18.20 -43.35
C PRO A 227 -2.50 -17.02 -43.56
N ALA A 228 -2.07 -16.06 -44.39
CA ALA A 228 -2.86 -14.82 -44.62
C ALA A 228 -4.25 -15.10 -45.23
N SER A 229 -4.42 -16.23 -45.92
CA SER A 229 -5.68 -16.66 -46.52
C SER A 229 -6.74 -17.14 -45.50
N GLU A 230 -6.34 -17.48 -44.27
CA GLU A 230 -7.23 -18.01 -43.22
C GLU A 230 -7.58 -16.97 -42.14
N LYS A 231 -7.19 -15.70 -42.32
CA LYS A 231 -7.50 -14.66 -41.35
C LYS A 231 -9.02 -14.37 -41.37
N LEU A 232 -9.63 -14.43 -40.19
CA LEU A 232 -11.03 -14.09 -39.99
C LEU A 232 -11.19 -12.55 -40.07
N ASP A 233 -12.25 -12.10 -40.74
CA ASP A 233 -12.66 -10.68 -40.68
C ASP A 233 -13.30 -10.41 -39.30
N LEU A 234 -12.47 -9.99 -38.35
CA LEU A 234 -12.94 -9.59 -37.04
C LEU A 234 -13.46 -8.16 -37.15
N ALA A 235 -14.70 -7.93 -36.70
CA ALA A 235 -15.21 -6.58 -36.55
C ALA A 235 -14.21 -5.75 -35.71
N ALA A 236 -13.96 -4.50 -36.14
CA ALA A 236 -13.05 -3.60 -35.41
C ALA A 236 -13.43 -3.54 -33.93
N PRO A 237 -12.46 -3.57 -33.02
CA PRO A 237 -12.74 -3.46 -31.60
C PRO A 237 -13.51 -2.16 -31.36
N ILE A 238 -14.63 -2.27 -30.65
CA ILE A 238 -15.34 -1.10 -30.15
C ILE A 238 -14.40 -0.45 -29.13
N THR A 239 -13.66 0.54 -29.56
CA THR A 239 -12.96 1.45 -28.64
C THR A 239 -14.01 2.34 -27.99
N ALA A 240 -14.73 1.78 -27.01
CA ALA A 240 -15.40 2.60 -26.03
C ALA A 240 -14.30 3.24 -25.19
N ALA A 241 -13.85 4.41 -25.58
CA ALA A 241 -13.18 5.30 -24.65
C ALA A 241 -14.16 5.45 -23.46
N PRO A 242 -13.71 5.29 -22.21
CA PRO A 242 -14.54 5.67 -21.09
C PRO A 242 -14.79 7.17 -21.24
N THR A 243 -15.98 7.54 -21.64
CA THR A 243 -16.48 8.89 -21.47
C THR A 243 -16.67 9.03 -19.96
N TYR A 244 -15.67 9.62 -19.30
CA TYR A 244 -15.92 10.25 -18.03
C TYR A 244 -16.83 11.44 -18.36
N ASP A 245 -18.11 11.30 -18.07
CA ASP A 245 -19.01 12.42 -18.04
C ASP A 245 -18.59 13.31 -16.87
N ASP A 246 -17.90 14.41 -17.21
CA ASP A 246 -17.50 15.51 -16.33
C ASP A 246 -18.72 16.42 -16.04
N ASP A 247 -19.86 15.83 -15.69
CA ASP A 247 -21.13 16.57 -15.49
C ASP A 247 -21.51 16.75 -14.01
N GLU A 248 -20.58 16.71 -13.07
CA GLU A 248 -20.94 16.92 -11.65
C GLU A 248 -20.39 18.20 -10.99
N ASP A 249 -19.72 19.11 -11.68
CA ASP A 249 -19.13 20.30 -11.01
C ASP A 249 -19.78 21.65 -11.38
N GLU A 250 -20.82 21.72 -12.21
CA GLU A 250 -21.47 23.03 -12.50
C GLU A 250 -22.64 23.41 -11.57
N VAL A 251 -23.04 22.58 -10.61
CA VAL A 251 -24.22 22.88 -9.75
C VAL A 251 -23.86 23.60 -8.44
N SER A 252 -22.57 23.77 -8.12
CA SER A 252 -22.17 24.39 -6.85
C SER A 252 -21.89 25.92 -6.92
N GLU A 253 -21.61 26.49 -8.08
CA GLU A 253 -21.25 27.91 -8.16
C GLU A 253 -22.47 28.84 -8.22
N GLU A 254 -23.62 28.45 -8.78
CA GLU A 254 -24.81 29.32 -8.83
C GLU A 254 -25.48 29.54 -7.45
N ARG A 255 -25.27 28.67 -6.47
CA ARG A 255 -25.86 28.83 -5.14
C ARG A 255 -25.09 29.79 -4.22
N ASP A 256 -23.82 30.04 -4.47
CA ASP A 256 -23.02 30.96 -3.67
C ASP A 256 -23.14 32.42 -4.12
N ASP A 257 -23.43 32.70 -5.39
CA ASP A 257 -23.66 34.05 -5.89
C ASP A 257 -25.03 34.61 -5.45
N GLU A 258 -26.06 33.80 -5.34
CA GLU A 258 -27.34 34.23 -4.77
C GLU A 258 -27.27 34.55 -3.27
N ARG A 259 -26.40 33.89 -2.52
CA ARG A 259 -26.16 34.19 -1.10
C ARG A 259 -25.32 35.45 -0.89
N ARG A 260 -24.39 35.77 -1.80
CA ARG A 260 -23.62 37.02 -1.76
C ARG A 260 -24.46 38.25 -2.12
N SER A 261 -25.38 38.17 -3.10
CA SER A 261 -26.23 39.26 -3.47
C SER A 261 -27.28 39.63 -2.39
N LYS A 262 -27.80 38.64 -1.64
CA LYS A 262 -28.72 38.86 -0.52
C LYS A 262 -28.04 39.46 0.72
N ARG A 263 -26.75 39.23 0.95
CA ARG A 263 -25.96 39.83 2.05
C ARG A 263 -25.59 41.31 1.77
N SER A 264 -25.35 41.70 0.52
CA SER A 264 -25.00 43.07 0.17
C SER A 264 -26.23 44.01 0.24
N ARG A 265 -27.44 43.51 -0.10
CA ARG A 265 -28.69 44.30 0.02
C ARG A 265 -29.12 44.53 1.48
N ARG A 266 -28.80 43.67 2.42
CA ARG A 266 -29.09 43.85 3.86
C ARG A 266 -28.16 44.87 4.55
N ARG A 267 -26.93 45.04 4.07
CA ARG A 267 -25.97 46.03 4.62
C ARG A 267 -26.26 47.46 4.19
N ARG A 268 -26.90 47.70 3.00
CA ARG A 268 -27.30 49.04 2.54
C ARG A 268 -28.56 49.59 3.20
N ARG A 269 -29.38 48.79 3.89
CA ARG A 269 -30.58 49.23 4.61
C ARG A 269 -30.37 49.56 6.07
N ARG A 270 -29.16 49.40 6.64
CA ARG A 270 -28.85 49.70 8.03
C ARG A 270 -27.93 50.91 8.23
N GLY A 271 -27.58 51.63 7.17
CA GLY A 271 -26.65 52.76 7.21
C GLY A 271 -27.28 54.14 6.97
N GLY A 272 -28.59 54.26 7.04
CA GLY A 272 -29.26 55.52 6.82
C GLY A 272 -30.24 55.84 7.95
N ASP A 273 -29.74 56.20 9.12
CA ASP A 273 -30.46 57.05 10.08
C ASP A 273 -29.55 57.34 11.29
N LYS A 274 -28.80 58.43 11.14
CA LYS A 274 -28.24 59.20 12.31
C LYS A 274 -27.54 60.47 11.76
N ARG A 275 -28.32 61.46 11.42
CA ARG A 275 -27.95 62.89 11.49
C ARG A 275 -29.19 63.70 11.56
N THR A 276 -29.48 64.24 12.72
CA THR A 276 -30.00 65.57 13.08
C THR A 276 -30.67 65.51 14.44
N ALA A 277 -30.08 66.06 15.40
CA ALA A 277 -30.39 67.03 16.44
C ALA A 277 -29.47 66.87 17.62
#